data_5354dda526689ca85404d7266c9be5b6
#
_entry.id   5354dda526689ca85404d7266c9be5b6
#
_cell.length_a   1.000
_cell.length_b   1.000
_cell.length_c   1.000
_cell.angle_alpha   90.00
_cell.angle_beta   90.00
_cell.angle_gamma   90.00
#
_symmetry.space_group_name_H-M   'P 1'
#
loop_
_entity.id
_entity.type
_entity.pdbx_description
1 polymer ?
#
loop_
_entity_poly.entity_id
_entity_poly.type
_entity_poly.pdbx_seq_one_letter_code
_entity_poly.pdbx_strand_id
1 'polypeptide(L)'
;MMIATASAVAFIVFSCKGKLSEAERLNLAETPIQTVDSMFVVQTKNGGIQMRAEADVMERYENDTCSYELFPKGLHAFAYTDGDMLETVLHSNNAKHFKSKKKDEEYWSAFGNVVVQNVINQQTLETDTLYWDQSNKEIYTDCYVRMFSNDGFLQGFGMRSDEMARNVR
;
A
#
# COMPACT_ATOMS: atom_id res chain seq x y z
N MET A 1 -61.55 47.75 -37.37
CA MET A 1 -60.20 48.11 -36.92
C MET A 1 -59.89 47.20 -35.69
N MET A 2 -59.30 46.04 -35.93
CA MET A 2 -58.99 45.05 -34.87
C MET A 2 -57.51 45.11 -34.62
N ILE A 3 -57.14 45.44 -33.39
CA ILE A 3 -55.75 45.44 -32.95
C ILE A 3 -55.48 44.07 -32.31
N ALA A 4 -54.61 43.25 -32.94
CA ALA A 4 -54.15 42.00 -32.42
C ALA A 4 -52.91 42.24 -31.53
N THR A 5 -53.02 42.02 -30.23
CA THR A 5 -51.93 42.05 -29.31
C THR A 5 -51.24 40.69 -29.27
N ALA A 6 -50.04 40.61 -29.85
CA ALA A 6 -49.18 39.42 -29.75
C ALA A 6 -48.49 39.42 -28.38
N SER A 7 -48.84 38.43 -27.56
CA SER A 7 -48.19 38.18 -26.26
C SER A 7 -46.97 37.28 -26.49
N ALA A 8 -45.77 37.86 -26.41
CA ALA A 8 -44.51 37.11 -26.46
C ALA A 8 -44.23 36.50 -25.08
N VAL A 9 -44.38 35.18 -24.99
CA VAL A 9 -43.94 34.43 -23.78
C VAL A 9 -42.46 34.17 -23.91
N ALA A 10 -41.67 34.90 -23.12
CA ALA A 10 -40.25 34.67 -22.97
C ALA A 10 -40.01 33.44 -22.08
N PHE A 11 -39.60 32.30 -22.67
CA PHE A 11 -39.08 31.18 -21.92
C PHE A 11 -37.69 31.53 -21.40
N ILE A 12 -37.60 31.83 -20.10
CA ILE A 12 -36.32 31.94 -19.38
C ILE A 12 -35.87 30.49 -19.11
N VAL A 13 -34.98 29.96 -19.95
CA VAL A 13 -34.22 28.73 -19.69
C VAL A 13 -33.21 29.06 -18.58
N PHE A 14 -33.58 28.76 -17.34
CA PHE A 14 -32.58 28.62 -16.26
C PHE A 14 -31.69 27.45 -16.61
N SER A 15 -30.56 27.73 -17.24
CA SER A 15 -29.44 26.77 -17.33
C SER A 15 -28.93 26.58 -15.90
N CYS A 16 -29.29 25.45 -15.28
CA CYS A 16 -28.58 24.94 -14.12
C CYS A 16 -27.13 24.71 -14.55
N LYS A 17 -26.24 25.64 -14.25
CA LYS A 17 -24.81 25.32 -14.18
C LYS A 17 -24.64 24.32 -13.05
N GLY A 18 -24.71 23.06 -13.40
CA GLY A 18 -24.53 21.95 -12.48
C GLY A 18 -23.19 22.07 -11.78
N LYS A 19 -23.17 21.71 -10.52
CA LYS A 19 -21.98 21.58 -9.65
C LYS A 19 -20.95 20.54 -10.16
N LEU A 20 -20.90 20.29 -11.45
CA LEU A 20 -19.88 19.44 -12.08
C LEU A 20 -18.46 20.01 -11.92
N SER A 21 -18.32 21.35 -11.80
CA SER A 21 -17.00 21.97 -11.60
C SER A 21 -16.41 21.75 -10.20
N GLU A 22 -17.23 21.36 -9.22
CA GLU A 22 -16.77 21.08 -7.86
C GLU A 22 -16.39 19.58 -7.73
N ALA A 23 -17.03 18.71 -8.50
CA ALA A 23 -16.65 17.31 -8.61
C ALA A 23 -15.36 17.11 -9.43
N GLU A 24 -15.10 17.95 -10.44
CA GLU A 24 -13.83 17.94 -11.20
C GLU A 24 -12.65 18.50 -10.39
N ARG A 25 -12.92 19.26 -9.32
CA ARG A 25 -11.89 19.79 -8.40
C ARG A 25 -11.57 18.84 -7.26
N LEU A 26 -12.36 17.81 -7.03
CA LEU A 26 -11.95 16.66 -6.21
C LEU A 26 -10.80 16.02 -6.96
N ASN A 27 -9.59 16.30 -6.48
CA ASN A 27 -8.37 15.74 -7.03
C ASN A 27 -8.50 14.22 -6.89
N LEU A 28 -8.87 13.52 -7.97
CA LEU A 28 -9.10 12.07 -7.98
C LEU A 28 -7.86 11.29 -7.47
N ALA A 29 -6.69 11.97 -7.46
CA ALA A 29 -5.46 11.46 -6.87
C ALA A 29 -5.45 11.49 -5.32
N GLU A 30 -6.35 12.23 -4.70
CA GLU A 30 -6.43 12.38 -3.23
C GLU A 30 -7.61 11.62 -2.60
N THR A 31 -8.50 11.06 -3.43
CA THR A 31 -9.66 10.31 -2.93
C THR A 31 -9.47 8.83 -3.24
N PRO A 32 -9.57 7.95 -2.24
CA PRO A 32 -9.47 6.51 -2.49
C PRO A 32 -10.62 6.05 -3.38
N ILE A 33 -10.31 5.24 -4.38
CA ILE A 33 -11.31 4.58 -5.23
C ILE A 33 -11.97 3.40 -4.53
N GLN A 34 -11.32 2.90 -3.48
CA GLN A 34 -11.81 1.79 -2.66
C GLN A 34 -11.25 1.95 -1.24
N THR A 35 -12.11 1.72 -0.24
CA THR A 35 -11.72 1.58 1.16
C THR A 35 -12.23 0.23 1.67
N VAL A 36 -11.39 -0.50 2.37
CA VAL A 36 -11.74 -1.78 2.99
C VAL A 36 -11.42 -1.68 4.48
N ASP A 37 -12.42 -1.89 5.30
CA ASP A 37 -12.27 -2.00 6.76
C ASP A 37 -12.05 -3.47 7.14
N SER A 38 -11.16 -3.71 8.10
CA SER A 38 -10.83 -5.04 8.60
C SER A 38 -10.39 -5.99 7.48
N MET A 39 -9.39 -5.57 6.71
CA MET A 39 -8.84 -6.35 5.60
C MET A 39 -8.19 -7.64 6.10
N PHE A 40 -8.54 -8.75 5.47
CA PHE A 40 -7.90 -10.04 5.62
C PHE A 40 -7.68 -10.66 4.24
N VAL A 41 -6.43 -10.91 3.88
CA VAL A 41 -6.04 -11.49 2.59
C VAL A 41 -5.17 -12.72 2.79
N VAL A 42 -5.45 -13.77 2.03
CA VAL A 42 -4.63 -14.97 1.96
C VAL A 42 -4.26 -15.22 0.51
N GLN A 43 -2.97 -15.30 0.26
CA GLN A 43 -2.43 -15.70 -1.04
C GLN A 43 -2.00 -17.16 -0.98
N THR A 44 -2.50 -17.95 -1.93
CA THR A 44 -2.15 -19.37 -2.06
C THR A 44 -1.48 -19.65 -3.40
N LYS A 45 -0.61 -20.65 -3.41
CA LYS A 45 0.04 -21.15 -4.62
C LYS A 45 0.15 -22.68 -4.51
N ASN A 46 -0.27 -23.38 -5.58
CA ASN A 46 -0.26 -24.86 -5.63
C ASN A 46 -0.97 -25.53 -4.43
N GLY A 47 -2.00 -24.87 -3.88
CA GLY A 47 -2.78 -25.38 -2.77
C GLY A 47 -2.22 -25.05 -1.37
N GLY A 48 -1.00 -24.51 -1.25
CA GLY A 48 -0.39 -24.07 0.00
C GLY A 48 -0.54 -22.56 0.22
N ILE A 49 -0.54 -22.13 1.48
CA ILE A 49 -0.54 -20.72 1.85
C ILE A 49 0.87 -20.17 1.63
N GLN A 50 0.98 -19.05 0.89
CA GLN A 50 2.26 -18.35 0.72
C GLN A 50 2.35 -17.11 1.59
N MET A 51 1.26 -16.35 1.67
CA MET A 51 1.22 -15.11 2.42
C MET A 51 -0.18 -14.88 3.00
N ARG A 52 -0.23 -14.27 4.16
CA ARG A 52 -1.42 -13.69 4.76
C ARG A 52 -1.13 -12.23 5.12
N ALA A 53 -2.09 -11.35 4.94
CA ALA A 53 -2.00 -9.95 5.35
C ALA A 53 -3.27 -9.51 6.05
N GLU A 54 -3.12 -8.71 7.08
CA GLU A 54 -4.19 -8.16 7.91
C GLU A 54 -3.95 -6.66 8.13
N ALA A 55 -4.99 -5.86 8.00
CA ALA A 55 -4.96 -4.44 8.28
C ALA A 55 -6.33 -3.93 8.74
N ASP A 56 -6.37 -2.96 9.67
CA ASP A 56 -7.63 -2.35 10.10
C ASP A 56 -8.31 -1.58 8.98
N VAL A 57 -7.50 -0.91 8.14
CA VAL A 57 -7.99 -0.14 6.99
C VAL A 57 -7.02 -0.29 5.84
N MET A 58 -7.56 -0.52 4.64
CA MET A 58 -6.85 -0.42 3.37
C MET A 58 -7.55 0.60 2.48
N GLU A 59 -6.81 1.53 1.92
CA GLU A 59 -7.28 2.53 0.97
C GLU A 59 -6.54 2.35 -0.35
N ARG A 60 -7.30 2.16 -1.44
CA ARG A 60 -6.74 2.04 -2.78
C ARG A 60 -6.93 3.30 -3.59
N TYR A 61 -5.87 3.71 -4.23
CA TYR A 61 -5.78 4.87 -5.11
C TYR A 61 -5.30 4.43 -6.48
N GLU A 62 -5.82 5.07 -7.51
CA GLU A 62 -5.47 4.74 -8.89
C GLU A 62 -5.56 5.97 -9.78
N ASN A 63 -4.58 6.14 -10.66
CA ASN A 63 -4.56 7.15 -11.70
C ASN A 63 -4.00 6.56 -13.01
N ASP A 64 -3.80 7.38 -14.04
CA ASP A 64 -3.32 6.95 -15.36
C ASP A 64 -1.88 6.42 -15.36
N THR A 65 -1.11 6.69 -14.31
CA THR A 65 0.32 6.37 -14.23
C THR A 65 0.65 5.25 -13.25
N CYS A 66 -0.11 5.14 -12.17
CA CYS A 66 0.15 4.19 -11.11
C CYS A 66 -1.14 3.81 -10.34
N SER A 67 -1.05 2.74 -9.60
CA SER A 67 -1.95 2.38 -8.51
C SER A 67 -1.16 2.22 -7.23
N TYR A 68 -1.77 2.53 -6.09
CA TYR A 68 -1.16 2.27 -4.79
C TYR A 68 -2.22 1.99 -3.73
N GLU A 69 -1.83 1.22 -2.75
CA GLU A 69 -2.62 0.88 -1.58
C GLU A 69 -1.93 1.44 -0.34
N LEU A 70 -2.69 2.11 0.52
CA LEU A 70 -2.24 2.61 1.81
C LEU A 70 -2.86 1.79 2.94
N PHE A 71 -2.09 1.57 3.98
CA PHE A 71 -2.50 0.92 5.21
C PHE A 71 -2.24 1.89 6.38
N PRO A 72 -3.13 2.89 6.58
CA PRO A 72 -2.86 4.02 7.48
C PRO A 72 -2.96 3.66 8.97
N LYS A 73 -3.47 2.48 9.32
CA LYS A 73 -3.64 2.00 10.70
C LYS A 73 -2.85 0.72 10.98
N GLY A 74 -1.79 0.48 10.21
CA GLY A 74 -0.90 -0.66 10.38
C GLY A 74 -1.12 -1.78 9.38
N LEU A 75 -0.09 -2.60 9.26
CA LEU A 75 -0.07 -3.81 8.47
C LEU A 75 0.59 -4.93 9.26
N HIS A 76 -0.05 -6.09 9.29
CA HIS A 76 0.53 -7.36 9.72
C HIS A 76 0.61 -8.27 8.51
N ALA A 77 1.81 -8.71 8.16
CA ALA A 77 2.02 -9.65 7.08
C ALA A 77 2.74 -10.92 7.59
N PHE A 78 2.35 -12.06 7.04
CA PHE A 78 2.83 -13.37 7.44
C PHE A 78 3.23 -14.12 6.17
N ALA A 79 4.48 -14.53 6.06
CA ALA A 79 4.95 -15.37 4.97
C ALA A 79 5.17 -16.81 5.45
N TYR A 80 4.90 -17.75 4.56
CA TYR A 80 4.93 -19.18 4.86
C TYR A 80 5.88 -19.91 3.89
N THR A 81 6.49 -20.98 4.37
CA THR A 81 7.26 -21.90 3.52
C THR A 81 6.34 -22.74 2.63
N ASP A 82 6.91 -23.49 1.68
CA ASP A 82 6.16 -24.41 0.83
C ASP A 82 5.42 -25.52 1.61
N GLY A 83 5.72 -25.71 2.90
CA GLY A 83 5.04 -26.65 3.79
C GLY A 83 4.04 -26.02 4.74
N ASP A 84 3.51 -24.83 4.41
CA ASP A 84 2.58 -24.05 5.22
C ASP A 84 3.10 -23.69 6.64
N MET A 85 4.42 -23.75 6.86
CA MET A 85 5.01 -23.31 8.12
C MET A 85 5.24 -21.81 8.10
N LEU A 86 4.85 -21.13 9.17
CA LEU A 86 5.11 -19.70 9.35
C LEU A 86 6.63 -19.44 9.38
N GLU A 87 7.12 -18.65 8.44
CA GLU A 87 8.53 -18.30 8.32
C GLU A 87 8.80 -16.88 8.77
N THR A 88 8.04 -15.92 8.27
CA THR A 88 8.28 -14.50 8.54
C THR A 88 7.01 -13.79 8.98
N VAL A 89 7.14 -12.94 9.98
CA VAL A 89 6.10 -12.01 10.44
C VAL A 89 6.64 -10.59 10.30
N LEU A 90 5.86 -9.73 9.66
CA LEU A 90 6.12 -8.30 9.59
C LEU A 90 5.00 -7.53 10.28
N HIS A 91 5.38 -6.56 11.08
CA HIS A 91 4.49 -5.55 11.67
C HIS A 91 5.01 -4.15 11.36
N SER A 92 4.10 -3.22 11.07
CA SER A 92 4.39 -1.80 10.94
C SER A 92 3.16 -0.96 11.30
N ASN A 93 3.40 0.30 11.73
CA ASN A 93 2.31 1.23 12.04
C ASN A 93 1.59 1.72 10.79
N ASN A 94 2.29 1.77 9.66
CA ASN A 94 1.74 2.15 8.36
C ASN A 94 2.44 1.36 7.26
N ALA A 95 1.78 1.16 6.13
CA ALA A 95 2.41 0.58 4.95
C ALA A 95 1.83 1.17 3.66
N LYS A 96 2.60 1.03 2.59
CA LYS A 96 2.19 1.41 1.22
C LYS A 96 2.68 0.36 0.24
N HIS A 97 1.79 -0.09 -0.64
CA HIS A 97 2.11 -0.85 -1.83
C HIS A 97 1.96 0.06 -3.05
N PHE A 98 2.95 0.12 -3.90
CA PHE A 98 2.94 0.93 -5.12
C PHE A 98 3.22 0.07 -6.33
N LYS A 99 2.46 0.32 -7.42
CA LYS A 99 2.66 -0.32 -8.71
C LYS A 99 2.53 0.69 -9.84
N SER A 100 3.58 0.81 -10.66
CA SER A 100 3.56 1.62 -11.87
C SER A 100 2.75 0.93 -12.97
N LYS A 101 1.97 1.70 -13.75
CA LYS A 101 1.28 1.21 -14.94
C LYS A 101 2.11 1.36 -16.22
N LYS A 102 3.20 2.14 -16.15
CA LYS A 102 4.02 2.51 -17.31
C LYS A 102 5.39 1.85 -17.30
N LYS A 103 5.86 1.44 -16.12
CA LYS A 103 7.15 0.83 -15.90
C LYS A 103 6.98 -0.45 -15.10
N ASP A 104 7.96 -1.33 -15.17
CA ASP A 104 8.03 -2.51 -14.32
C ASP A 104 8.62 -2.12 -12.95
N GLU A 105 7.85 -1.30 -12.21
CA GLU A 105 8.19 -0.80 -10.88
C GLU A 105 7.08 -1.19 -9.91
N GLU A 106 7.40 -2.02 -8.96
CA GLU A 106 6.50 -2.45 -7.90
C GLU A 106 7.28 -2.55 -6.58
N TYR A 107 6.83 -1.84 -5.55
CA TYR A 107 7.49 -1.86 -4.25
C TYR A 107 6.51 -1.71 -3.09
N TRP A 108 6.91 -2.31 -1.98
CA TRP A 108 6.29 -2.13 -0.69
C TRP A 108 7.15 -1.22 0.19
N SER A 109 6.50 -0.46 1.04
CA SER A 109 7.14 0.37 2.05
C SER A 109 6.39 0.19 3.36
N ALA A 110 7.11 -0.13 4.42
CA ALA A 110 6.59 -0.22 5.79
C ALA A 110 7.19 0.91 6.61
N PHE A 111 6.36 1.60 7.42
CA PHE A 111 6.75 2.80 8.15
C PHE A 111 6.31 2.73 9.62
N GLY A 112 7.17 3.22 10.49
CA GLY A 112 6.93 3.37 11.93
C GLY A 112 6.94 2.04 12.68
N ASN A 113 7.88 1.85 13.58
CA ASN A 113 8.04 0.64 14.39
C ASN A 113 8.00 -0.64 13.55
N VAL A 114 8.77 -0.68 12.47
CA VAL A 114 8.85 -1.86 11.61
C VAL A 114 9.60 -2.95 12.35
N VAL A 115 8.94 -4.08 12.54
CA VAL A 115 9.50 -5.29 13.14
C VAL A 115 9.32 -6.44 12.16
N VAL A 116 10.41 -7.08 11.79
CA VAL A 116 10.41 -8.29 10.96
C VAL A 116 11.01 -9.43 11.77
N GLN A 117 10.27 -10.51 11.93
CA GLN A 117 10.69 -11.70 12.65
C GLN A 117 10.76 -12.89 11.70
N ASN A 118 11.94 -13.46 11.54
CA ASN A 118 12.09 -14.79 10.96
C ASN A 118 11.94 -15.82 12.09
N VAL A 119 10.81 -16.50 12.12
CA VAL A 119 10.44 -17.44 13.21
C VAL A 119 11.32 -18.68 13.17
N ILE A 120 11.69 -19.14 11.97
CA ILE A 120 12.49 -20.35 11.76
C ILE A 120 13.93 -20.11 12.24
N ASN A 121 14.53 -18.99 11.84
CA ASN A 121 15.91 -18.66 12.19
C ASN A 121 16.04 -17.91 13.53
N GLN A 122 14.92 -17.60 14.19
CA GLN A 122 14.87 -16.84 15.44
C GLN A 122 15.62 -15.50 15.33
N GLN A 123 15.40 -14.79 14.22
CA GLN A 123 15.99 -13.49 13.96
C GLN A 123 14.91 -12.42 14.00
N THR A 124 15.25 -11.27 14.57
CA THR A 124 14.37 -10.10 14.60
C THR A 124 15.12 -8.89 14.07
N LEU A 125 14.52 -8.20 13.11
CA LEU A 125 14.97 -6.92 12.60
C LEU A 125 14.00 -5.83 13.07
N GLU A 126 14.52 -4.73 13.61
CA GLU A 126 13.77 -3.55 14.01
C GLU A 126 14.34 -2.33 13.30
N THR A 127 13.47 -1.52 12.69
CA THR A 127 13.81 -0.27 12.01
C THR A 127 12.61 0.67 11.97
N ASP A 128 12.81 1.92 11.58
CA ASP A 128 11.69 2.86 11.39
C ASP A 128 11.03 2.69 10.04
N THR A 129 11.78 2.41 8.99
CA THR A 129 11.27 2.27 7.62
C THR A 129 11.96 1.10 6.94
N LEU A 130 11.19 0.31 6.18
CA LEU A 130 11.70 -0.80 5.38
C LEU A 130 11.07 -0.77 3.99
N TYR A 131 11.88 -0.96 2.96
CA TYR A 131 11.46 -1.03 1.57
C TYR A 131 11.70 -2.43 1.01
N TRP A 132 10.77 -2.91 0.22
CA TRP A 132 10.93 -4.10 -0.60
C TRP A 132 10.64 -3.75 -2.05
N ASP A 133 11.68 -3.71 -2.86
CA ASP A 133 11.63 -3.52 -4.30
C ASP A 133 11.48 -4.90 -4.96
N GLN A 134 10.27 -5.21 -5.41
CA GLN A 134 9.95 -6.49 -6.03
C GLN A 134 10.58 -6.62 -7.42
N SER A 135 10.73 -5.50 -8.13
CA SER A 135 11.32 -5.48 -9.48
C SER A 135 12.81 -5.81 -9.44
N ASN A 136 13.53 -5.28 -8.45
CA ASN A 136 14.95 -5.53 -8.24
C ASN A 136 15.23 -6.68 -7.26
N LYS A 137 14.20 -7.25 -6.62
CA LYS A 137 14.29 -8.33 -5.62
C LYS A 137 15.20 -7.95 -4.45
N GLU A 138 15.08 -6.74 -3.98
CA GLU A 138 15.89 -6.17 -2.92
C GLU A 138 15.01 -5.68 -1.76
N ILE A 139 15.45 -5.99 -0.52
CA ILE A 139 14.93 -5.40 0.71
C ILE A 139 15.99 -4.44 1.23
N TYR A 140 15.60 -3.21 1.58
CA TYR A 140 16.54 -2.22 2.06
C TYR A 140 15.93 -1.20 3.01
N THR A 141 16.79 -0.57 3.79
CA THR A 141 16.50 0.62 4.59
C THR A 141 17.74 1.49 4.68
N ASP A 142 17.54 2.81 4.80
CA ASP A 142 18.61 3.76 5.13
C ASP A 142 18.50 4.24 6.60
N CYS A 143 17.51 3.75 7.33
CA CYS A 143 17.31 4.07 8.75
C CYS A 143 18.24 3.28 9.67
N TYR A 144 18.19 3.62 10.95
CA TYR A 144 18.85 2.84 11.99
C TYR A 144 18.21 1.46 12.11
N VAL A 145 19.04 0.43 12.18
CA VAL A 145 18.63 -0.98 12.26
C VAL A 145 19.14 -1.60 13.55
N ARG A 146 18.33 -2.45 14.16
CA ARG A 146 18.72 -3.39 15.20
C ARG A 146 18.35 -4.79 14.75
N MET A 147 19.30 -5.69 14.76
CA MET A 147 19.10 -7.09 14.43
C MET A 147 19.50 -7.96 15.60
N PHE A 148 18.60 -8.83 16.01
CA PHE A 148 18.79 -9.80 17.08
C PHE A 148 18.77 -11.20 16.46
N SER A 149 19.68 -12.05 16.92
CA SER A 149 19.74 -13.47 16.53
C SER A 149 20.25 -14.32 17.71
N ASN A 150 20.21 -15.63 17.54
CA ASN A 150 20.82 -16.53 18.54
C ASN A 150 22.33 -16.33 18.68
N ASP A 151 23.01 -15.84 17.64
CA ASP A 151 24.46 -15.63 17.60
C ASP A 151 24.88 -14.28 18.19
N GLY A 152 23.91 -13.37 18.40
CA GLY A 152 24.21 -12.06 18.95
C GLY A 152 23.31 -10.92 18.48
N PHE A 153 23.82 -9.72 18.63
CA PHE A 153 23.15 -8.46 18.35
C PHE A 153 24.01 -7.60 17.41
N LEU A 154 23.37 -7.08 16.36
CA LEU A 154 23.96 -6.16 15.40
C LEU A 154 23.12 -4.88 15.35
N GLN A 155 23.78 -3.73 15.26
CA GLN A 155 23.09 -2.45 15.04
C GLN A 155 23.92 -1.53 14.15
N GLY A 156 23.25 -0.67 13.39
CA GLY A 156 23.89 0.25 12.47
C GLY A 156 22.91 1.11 11.69
N PHE A 157 23.41 1.84 10.72
CA PHE A 157 22.59 2.61 9.79
C PHE A 157 22.66 1.98 8.40
N GLY A 158 21.50 1.85 7.78
CA GLY A 158 21.37 1.25 6.47
C GLY A 158 21.46 -0.27 6.51
N MET A 159 20.73 -0.91 5.64
CA MET A 159 20.77 -2.35 5.37
C MET A 159 20.30 -2.60 3.95
N ARG A 160 20.95 -3.54 3.28
CA ARG A 160 20.48 -4.08 1.99
C ARG A 160 20.56 -5.59 2.02
N SER A 161 19.55 -6.24 1.44
CA SER A 161 19.50 -7.69 1.36
C SER A 161 18.73 -8.13 0.12
N ASP A 162 18.91 -9.36 -0.32
CA ASP A 162 17.99 -9.98 -1.24
C ASP A 162 16.60 -10.20 -0.59
N GLU A 163 15.59 -10.48 -1.40
CA GLU A 163 14.20 -10.67 -0.95
C GLU A 163 14.01 -11.82 0.06
N MET A 164 15.00 -12.69 0.20
CA MET A 164 15.03 -13.80 1.14
C MET A 164 15.84 -13.49 2.41
N ALA A 165 16.33 -12.25 2.57
CA ALA A 165 17.15 -11.80 3.68
C ALA A 165 18.41 -12.68 3.95
N ARG A 166 18.98 -13.30 2.89
CA ARG A 166 20.12 -14.22 3.02
C ARG A 166 21.48 -13.53 2.94
N ASN A 167 21.54 -12.41 2.19
CA ASN A 167 22.77 -11.66 1.91
C ASN A 167 22.67 -10.25 2.47
N VAL A 168 22.67 -10.10 3.79
CA VAL A 168 22.62 -8.80 4.48
C VAL A 168 23.97 -8.08 4.33
N ARG A 169 23.93 -6.82 3.85
CA ARG A 169 25.07 -5.91 3.67
C ARG A 169 24.82 -4.57 4.30
#